data_e2a5970868c0a540ee2f5cae36c4ef7d
#
_entry.id   e2a5970868c0a540ee2f5cae36c4ef7d
#
_cell.length_a   1.000
_cell.length_b   1.000
_cell.length_c   1.000
_cell.angle_alpha   90.00
_cell.angle_beta   90.00
_cell.angle_gamma   90.00
#
_symmetry.space_group_name_H-M   'P 1'
#
loop_
_entity.id
_entity.type
_entity.pdbx_description
1 polymer ?
#
loop_
_entity_poly.entity_id
_entity_poly.type
_entity_poly.pdbx_seq_one_letter_code
_entity_poly.pdbx_strand_id
1 'polypeptide(L)'
;MVFTDKIIIVMHHSSQGMYKKNILSKSLNIEVLKSTAGVLLIFFFLVVSSRFVGYFEQASEGLIDPNLIYKIVILRFPDFITLLLPLSFFLGVVITMSRLYSDREIYGFFTGGLSEIDFLKYLLPQSLLFFFLTLLLSIYVAPYTKELSKEMISLDSLQEQFESIKPNQVFSLKNNEGFVFIKDKQESVFDEVVLYISNEDYSSIVVADQLSYDDLNSIMNLNFKNGSMYQGLF
;
A
#
# COMPACT_ATOMS: atom_id res chain seq x y z
N MET A 1 -45.90 -45.97 -22.91
CA MET A 1 -44.70 -45.68 -23.70
C MET A 1 -44.53 -44.20 -24.04
N VAL A 2 -45.58 -43.39 -24.07
CA VAL A 2 -45.55 -41.94 -24.45
C VAL A 2 -45.08 -41.03 -23.28
N PHE A 3 -45.20 -41.47 -22.05
CA PHE A 3 -44.84 -40.68 -20.87
C PHE A 3 -43.31 -40.63 -20.59
N THR A 4 -42.60 -41.69 -20.96
CA THR A 4 -41.13 -41.79 -20.73
C THR A 4 -40.37 -40.90 -21.69
N ASP A 5 -40.80 -40.79 -22.96
CA ASP A 5 -40.14 -39.97 -23.97
C ASP A 5 -40.27 -38.47 -23.68
N LYS A 6 -41.43 -38.01 -23.14
CA LYS A 6 -41.60 -36.60 -22.73
C LYS A 6 -40.69 -36.21 -21.56
N ILE A 7 -40.46 -37.08 -20.61
CA ILE A 7 -39.58 -36.81 -19.47
C ILE A 7 -38.11 -36.77 -19.90
N ILE A 8 -37.69 -37.65 -20.80
CA ILE A 8 -36.34 -37.64 -21.38
C ILE A 8 -36.07 -36.37 -22.18
N ILE A 9 -37.04 -35.94 -23.01
CA ILE A 9 -36.91 -34.70 -23.79
C ILE A 9 -36.84 -33.46 -22.88
N VAL A 10 -37.63 -33.38 -21.81
CA VAL A 10 -37.61 -32.27 -20.86
C VAL A 10 -36.29 -32.25 -20.06
N MET A 11 -35.77 -33.41 -19.64
CA MET A 11 -34.48 -33.51 -18.96
C MET A 11 -33.31 -33.15 -19.89
N HIS A 12 -33.35 -33.55 -21.16
CA HIS A 12 -32.30 -33.21 -22.13
C HIS A 12 -32.33 -31.73 -22.49
N HIS A 13 -33.50 -31.08 -22.54
CA HIS A 13 -33.62 -29.65 -22.80
C HIS A 13 -33.16 -28.79 -21.61
N SER A 14 -33.43 -29.23 -20.39
CA SER A 14 -32.97 -28.55 -19.18
C SER A 14 -31.45 -28.64 -19.01
N SER A 15 -30.83 -29.76 -19.34
CA SER A 15 -29.37 -29.94 -19.24
C SER A 15 -28.59 -29.10 -20.28
N GLN A 16 -29.12 -28.99 -21.52
CA GLN A 16 -28.51 -28.12 -22.53
C GLN A 16 -28.63 -26.63 -22.20
N GLY A 17 -29.75 -26.21 -21.60
CA GLY A 17 -29.94 -24.82 -21.15
C GLY A 17 -28.98 -24.44 -20.05
N MET A 18 -28.74 -25.35 -19.10
CA MET A 18 -27.81 -25.15 -17.97
C MET A 18 -26.34 -25.10 -18.45
N TYR A 19 -25.99 -25.96 -19.42
CA TYR A 19 -24.63 -25.96 -20.00
C TYR A 19 -24.32 -24.65 -20.76
N LYS A 20 -25.27 -24.13 -21.54
CA LYS A 20 -25.13 -22.84 -22.24
C LYS A 20 -24.98 -21.68 -21.25
N LYS A 21 -25.77 -21.63 -20.18
CA LYS A 21 -25.69 -20.59 -19.14
C LYS A 21 -24.32 -20.58 -18.45
N ASN A 22 -23.74 -21.75 -18.16
CA ASN A 22 -22.41 -21.84 -17.54
C ASN A 22 -21.29 -21.34 -18.46
N ILE A 23 -21.37 -21.59 -19.77
CA ILE A 23 -20.39 -21.08 -20.74
C ILE A 23 -20.47 -19.55 -20.84
N LEU A 24 -21.66 -19.00 -20.94
CA LEU A 24 -21.89 -17.56 -21.02
C LEU A 24 -21.42 -16.84 -19.76
N SER A 25 -21.75 -17.37 -18.58
CA SER A 25 -21.26 -16.85 -17.29
C SER A 25 -19.74 -16.86 -17.20
N LYS A 26 -19.08 -17.95 -17.62
CA LYS A 26 -17.62 -18.04 -17.62
C LYS A 26 -16.98 -17.02 -18.58
N SER A 27 -17.55 -16.85 -19.76
CA SER A 27 -17.07 -15.86 -20.74
C SER A 27 -17.17 -14.45 -20.16
N LEU A 28 -18.32 -14.08 -19.59
CA LEU A 28 -18.53 -12.78 -18.94
C LEU A 28 -17.51 -12.51 -17.84
N ASN A 29 -17.31 -13.47 -16.93
CA ASN A 29 -16.36 -13.30 -15.82
C ASN A 29 -14.92 -13.13 -16.31
N ILE A 30 -14.51 -13.86 -17.35
CA ILE A 30 -13.17 -13.72 -17.94
C ILE A 30 -12.99 -12.34 -18.58
N GLU A 31 -14.01 -11.83 -19.26
CA GLU A 31 -13.93 -10.51 -19.87
C GLU A 31 -13.86 -9.39 -18.85
N VAL A 32 -14.69 -9.45 -17.80
CA VAL A 32 -14.62 -8.52 -16.68
C VAL A 32 -13.23 -8.59 -16.00
N LEU A 33 -12.68 -9.79 -15.80
CA LEU A 33 -11.36 -9.95 -15.22
C LEU A 33 -10.26 -9.31 -16.08
N LYS A 34 -10.30 -9.51 -17.39
CA LYS A 34 -9.35 -8.89 -18.33
C LYS A 34 -9.44 -7.37 -18.33
N SER A 35 -10.66 -6.83 -18.37
CA SER A 35 -10.91 -5.38 -18.31
C SER A 35 -10.43 -4.80 -16.98
N THR A 36 -10.74 -5.46 -15.86
CA THR A 36 -10.28 -5.09 -14.52
C THR A 36 -8.76 -5.08 -14.44
N ALA A 37 -8.09 -6.13 -14.92
CA ALA A 37 -6.64 -6.22 -14.94
C ALA A 37 -5.99 -5.12 -15.78
N GLY A 38 -6.56 -4.80 -16.95
CA GLY A 38 -6.10 -3.71 -17.80
C GLY A 38 -6.19 -2.35 -17.13
N VAL A 39 -7.34 -2.05 -16.52
CA VAL A 39 -7.58 -0.81 -15.78
C VAL A 39 -6.65 -0.73 -14.57
N LEU A 40 -6.54 -1.80 -13.79
CA LEU A 40 -5.67 -1.86 -12.63
C LEU A 40 -4.21 -1.57 -13.01
N LEU A 41 -3.74 -2.17 -14.09
CA LEU A 41 -2.37 -1.99 -14.56
C LEU A 41 -2.10 -0.53 -14.95
N ILE A 42 -3.01 0.12 -15.68
CA ILE A 42 -2.87 1.53 -16.07
C ILE A 42 -2.82 2.43 -14.84
N PHE A 43 -3.80 2.30 -13.92
CA PHE A 43 -3.83 3.13 -12.72
C PHE A 43 -2.66 2.83 -11.78
N PHE A 44 -2.23 1.58 -11.68
CA PHE A 44 -1.08 1.20 -10.89
C PHE A 44 0.19 1.93 -11.37
N PHE A 45 0.46 1.92 -12.67
CA PHE A 45 1.61 2.65 -13.20
C PHE A 45 1.51 4.16 -13.01
N LEU A 46 0.31 4.74 -13.15
CA LEU A 46 0.10 6.17 -12.90
C LEU A 46 0.40 6.53 -11.43
N VAL A 47 -0.13 5.74 -10.49
CA VAL A 47 0.10 5.98 -9.05
C VAL A 47 1.56 5.75 -8.69
N VAL A 48 2.18 4.68 -9.15
CA VAL A 48 3.60 4.40 -8.90
C VAL A 48 4.46 5.53 -9.44
N SER A 49 4.25 5.99 -10.67
CA SER A 49 5.00 7.10 -11.26
C SER A 49 4.84 8.40 -10.44
N SER A 50 3.63 8.73 -10.02
CA SER A 50 3.37 9.89 -9.17
C SER A 50 4.09 9.79 -7.82
N ARG A 51 4.11 8.61 -7.21
CA ARG A 51 4.79 8.39 -5.93
C ARG A 51 6.31 8.44 -6.06
N PHE A 52 6.85 7.95 -7.17
CA PHE A 52 8.28 8.11 -7.46
C PHE A 52 8.71 9.58 -7.44
N VAL A 53 7.95 10.46 -8.11
CA VAL A 53 8.24 11.90 -8.11
C VAL A 53 8.28 12.45 -6.68
N GLY A 54 7.29 12.12 -5.85
CA GLY A 54 7.25 12.58 -4.45
C GLY A 54 8.40 12.04 -3.58
N TYR A 55 8.88 10.83 -3.84
CA TYR A 55 10.06 10.31 -3.12
C TYR A 55 11.37 10.92 -3.61
N PHE A 56 11.49 11.24 -4.91
CA PHE A 56 12.64 11.98 -5.42
C PHE A 56 12.71 13.41 -4.87
N GLU A 57 11.57 14.06 -4.69
CA GLU A 57 11.48 15.37 -4.03
C GLU A 57 12.00 15.28 -2.60
N GLN A 58 11.53 14.30 -1.81
CA GLN A 58 12.01 14.05 -0.45
C GLN A 58 13.50 13.72 -0.40
N ALA A 59 14.02 12.98 -1.37
CA ALA A 59 15.43 12.69 -1.46
C ALA A 59 16.26 13.95 -1.83
N SER A 60 15.73 14.85 -2.65
CA SER A 60 16.40 16.12 -2.96
C SER A 60 16.47 17.08 -1.76
N GLU A 61 15.54 16.92 -0.82
CA GLU A 61 15.52 17.64 0.46
C GLU A 61 16.39 16.99 1.54
N GLY A 62 17.06 15.86 1.23
CA GLY A 62 17.87 15.10 2.18
C GLY A 62 17.04 14.34 3.23
N LEU A 63 15.78 14.04 2.94
CA LEU A 63 14.88 13.34 3.87
C LEU A 63 14.90 11.82 3.71
N ILE A 64 15.40 11.33 2.59
CA ILE A 64 15.47 9.90 2.22
C ILE A 64 16.70 9.67 1.36
N ASP A 65 17.48 8.61 1.64
CA ASP A 65 18.55 8.18 0.73
C ASP A 65 17.96 7.78 -0.64
N PRO A 66 18.47 8.36 -1.75
CA PRO A 66 18.06 7.98 -3.10
C PRO A 66 18.12 6.47 -3.37
N ASN A 67 19.05 5.75 -2.74
CA ASN A 67 19.19 4.30 -2.87
C ASN A 67 18.04 3.50 -2.24
N LEU A 68 17.30 4.09 -1.30
CA LEU A 68 16.16 3.44 -0.64
C LEU A 68 14.84 3.62 -1.39
N ILE A 69 14.75 4.59 -2.30
CA ILE A 69 13.49 4.94 -2.99
C ILE A 69 12.84 3.70 -3.61
N TYR A 70 13.62 2.87 -4.33
CA TYR A 70 13.06 1.68 -5.00
C TYR A 70 12.53 0.65 -4.00
N LYS A 71 13.20 0.46 -2.86
CA LYS A 71 12.75 -0.46 -1.81
C LYS A 71 11.45 0.02 -1.17
N ILE A 72 11.36 1.32 -0.85
CA ILE A 72 10.18 1.95 -0.28
C ILE A 72 8.98 1.82 -1.24
N VAL A 73 9.19 2.10 -2.52
CA VAL A 73 8.13 2.01 -3.53
C VAL A 73 7.61 0.59 -3.67
N ILE A 74 8.50 -0.41 -3.77
CA ILE A 74 8.10 -1.83 -3.86
C ILE A 74 7.33 -2.25 -2.59
N LEU A 75 7.80 -1.84 -1.43
CA LEU A 75 7.16 -2.17 -0.15
C LEU A 75 5.76 -1.56 -0.04
N ARG A 76 5.51 -0.44 -0.73
CA ARG A 76 4.22 0.23 -0.80
C ARG A 76 3.26 -0.30 -1.88
N PHE A 77 3.68 -1.23 -2.73
CA PHE A 77 2.81 -1.81 -3.76
C PHE A 77 1.50 -2.39 -3.21
N PRO A 78 1.48 -3.14 -2.10
CA PRO A 78 0.23 -3.65 -1.55
C PRO A 78 -0.75 -2.55 -1.14
N ASP A 79 -0.26 -1.43 -0.59
CA ASP A 79 -1.07 -0.27 -0.22
C ASP A 79 -1.73 0.35 -1.48
N PHE A 80 -0.97 0.51 -2.57
CA PHE A 80 -1.49 1.03 -3.84
C PHE A 80 -2.52 0.09 -4.47
N ILE A 81 -2.23 -1.21 -4.48
CA ILE A 81 -3.15 -2.22 -5.04
C ILE A 81 -4.45 -2.25 -4.24
N THR A 82 -4.39 -2.19 -2.91
CA THR A 82 -5.57 -2.17 -2.04
C THR A 82 -6.50 -1.01 -2.37
N LEU A 83 -5.95 0.17 -2.64
CA LEU A 83 -6.73 1.35 -3.02
C LEU A 83 -7.35 1.23 -4.42
N LEU A 84 -6.57 0.71 -5.37
CA LEU A 84 -6.95 0.68 -6.79
C LEU A 84 -7.87 -0.48 -7.16
N LEU A 85 -7.83 -1.57 -6.41
CA LEU A 85 -8.51 -2.82 -6.76
C LEU A 85 -10.03 -2.69 -6.84
N PRO A 86 -10.74 -2.07 -5.87
CA PRO A 86 -12.19 -1.87 -5.97
C PRO A 86 -12.58 -0.96 -7.13
N LEU A 87 -11.83 0.14 -7.33
CA LEU A 87 -12.06 1.08 -8.42
C LEU A 87 -11.86 0.40 -9.78
N SER A 88 -10.79 -0.36 -9.93
CA SER A 88 -10.48 -1.08 -11.17
C SER A 88 -11.50 -2.16 -11.47
N PHE A 89 -12.02 -2.85 -10.46
CA PHE A 89 -13.09 -3.82 -10.63
C PHE A 89 -14.39 -3.14 -11.12
N PHE A 90 -14.78 -2.05 -10.48
CA PHE A 90 -15.97 -1.28 -10.90
C PHE A 90 -15.85 -0.81 -12.35
N LEU A 91 -14.72 -0.17 -12.71
CA LEU A 91 -14.48 0.28 -14.07
C LEU A 91 -14.39 -0.89 -15.08
N GLY A 92 -13.80 -2.00 -14.67
CA GLY A 92 -13.73 -3.22 -15.47
C GLY A 92 -15.11 -3.76 -15.82
N VAL A 93 -16.05 -3.77 -14.88
CA VAL A 93 -17.45 -4.14 -15.12
C VAL A 93 -18.11 -3.15 -16.09
N VAL A 94 -17.96 -1.84 -15.84
CA VAL A 94 -18.55 -0.80 -16.70
C VAL A 94 -18.05 -0.90 -18.14
N ILE A 95 -16.73 -1.04 -18.33
CA ILE A 95 -16.11 -1.16 -19.66
C ILE A 95 -16.59 -2.42 -20.36
N THR A 96 -16.64 -3.57 -19.66
CA THR A 96 -17.11 -4.83 -20.26
C THR A 96 -18.57 -4.73 -20.67
N MET A 97 -19.43 -4.19 -19.80
CA MET A 97 -20.85 -4.01 -20.13
C MET A 97 -21.03 -3.06 -21.30
N SER A 98 -20.34 -1.91 -21.31
CA SER A 98 -20.38 -0.95 -22.41
C SER A 98 -20.00 -1.59 -23.75
N ARG A 99 -18.93 -2.42 -23.75
CA ARG A 99 -18.50 -3.13 -24.95
C ARG A 99 -19.56 -4.14 -25.44
N LEU A 100 -20.10 -4.96 -24.52
CA LEU A 100 -21.12 -5.94 -24.86
C LEU A 100 -22.38 -5.29 -25.47
N TYR A 101 -22.76 -4.09 -25.00
CA TYR A 101 -23.86 -3.32 -25.58
C TYR A 101 -23.50 -2.72 -26.93
N SER A 102 -22.31 -2.12 -27.07
CA SER A 102 -21.82 -1.49 -28.30
C SER A 102 -21.69 -2.50 -29.45
N ASP A 103 -21.14 -3.67 -29.17
CA ASP A 103 -20.91 -4.74 -30.14
C ASP A 103 -22.17 -5.60 -30.40
N ARG A 104 -23.28 -5.26 -29.74
CA ARG A 104 -24.52 -5.99 -29.78
C ARG A 104 -24.45 -7.46 -29.32
N GLU A 105 -23.38 -7.86 -28.69
CA GLU A 105 -23.17 -9.20 -28.13
C GLU A 105 -24.16 -9.49 -26.99
N ILE A 106 -24.61 -8.45 -26.28
CA ILE A 106 -25.62 -8.56 -25.21
C ILE A 106 -26.88 -9.29 -25.64
N TYR A 107 -27.29 -9.11 -26.90
CA TYR A 107 -28.48 -9.80 -27.44
C TYR A 107 -28.25 -11.32 -27.55
N GLY A 108 -27.02 -11.77 -27.78
CA GLY A 108 -26.64 -13.18 -27.73
C GLY A 108 -26.84 -13.79 -26.33
N PHE A 109 -26.58 -13.02 -25.30
CA PHE A 109 -26.83 -13.43 -23.92
C PHE A 109 -28.32 -13.52 -23.62
N PHE A 110 -29.12 -12.54 -24.06
CA PHE A 110 -30.59 -12.55 -23.89
C PHE A 110 -31.27 -13.68 -24.66
N THR A 111 -30.86 -13.92 -25.90
CA THR A 111 -31.36 -15.06 -26.69
C THR A 111 -30.92 -16.40 -26.12
N GLY A 112 -29.80 -16.44 -25.40
CA GLY A 112 -29.33 -17.57 -24.60
C GLY A 112 -30.13 -17.81 -23.32
N GLY A 113 -31.12 -16.95 -23.02
CA GLY A 113 -32.02 -17.07 -21.87
C GLY A 113 -31.51 -16.46 -20.58
N LEU A 114 -30.54 -15.51 -20.67
CA LEU A 114 -30.08 -14.71 -19.53
C LEU A 114 -30.95 -13.44 -19.41
N SER A 115 -31.31 -13.08 -18.19
CA SER A 115 -31.95 -11.81 -17.86
C SER A 115 -30.88 -10.80 -17.33
N GLU A 116 -31.25 -9.52 -17.26
CA GLU A 116 -30.37 -8.49 -16.68
C GLU A 116 -29.95 -8.82 -15.24
N ILE A 117 -30.86 -9.40 -14.47
CA ILE A 117 -30.59 -9.83 -13.09
C ILE A 117 -29.57 -11.00 -13.05
N ASP A 118 -29.58 -11.85 -14.07
CA ASP A 118 -28.62 -12.97 -14.11
C ASP A 118 -27.18 -12.48 -14.28
N PHE A 119 -26.93 -11.34 -14.93
CA PHE A 119 -25.60 -10.72 -14.98
C PHE A 119 -25.08 -10.38 -13.58
N LEU A 120 -25.93 -9.79 -12.74
CA LEU A 120 -25.55 -9.48 -11.34
C LEU A 120 -25.23 -10.76 -10.57
N LYS A 121 -26.03 -11.82 -10.71
CA LYS A 121 -25.78 -13.10 -10.06
C LYS A 121 -24.47 -13.75 -10.50
N TYR A 122 -24.12 -13.63 -11.79
CA TYR A 122 -22.88 -14.21 -12.31
C TYR A 122 -21.64 -13.40 -11.95
N LEU A 123 -21.76 -12.10 -11.72
CA LEU A 123 -20.68 -11.24 -11.24
C LEU A 123 -20.49 -11.32 -9.73
N LEU A 124 -21.49 -11.77 -8.97
CA LEU A 124 -21.48 -11.82 -7.51
C LEU A 124 -20.30 -12.64 -6.95
N PRO A 125 -19.99 -13.87 -7.44
CA PRO A 125 -18.84 -14.63 -6.94
C PRO A 125 -17.52 -13.89 -7.16
N GLN A 126 -17.36 -13.23 -8.32
CA GLN A 126 -16.17 -12.47 -8.65
C GLN A 126 -16.07 -11.20 -7.79
N SER A 127 -17.18 -10.49 -7.57
CA SER A 127 -17.20 -9.32 -6.68
C SER A 127 -16.87 -9.68 -5.24
N LEU A 128 -17.36 -10.81 -4.73
CA LEU A 128 -16.99 -11.33 -3.41
C LEU A 128 -15.51 -11.67 -3.33
N LEU A 129 -14.94 -12.29 -4.36
CA LEU A 129 -13.53 -12.59 -4.43
C LEU A 129 -12.68 -11.31 -4.33
N PHE A 130 -12.99 -10.28 -5.11
CA PHE A 130 -12.31 -8.98 -5.06
C PHE A 130 -12.51 -8.29 -3.71
N PHE A 131 -13.70 -8.37 -3.13
CA PHE A 131 -14.00 -7.83 -1.80
C PHE A 131 -13.13 -8.47 -0.73
N PHE A 132 -13.09 -9.81 -0.66
CA PHE A 132 -12.26 -10.51 0.32
C PHE A 132 -10.77 -10.29 0.09
N LEU A 133 -10.32 -10.23 -1.17
CA LEU A 133 -8.93 -9.93 -1.50
C LEU A 133 -8.54 -8.52 -1.03
N THR A 134 -9.38 -7.52 -1.31
CA THR A 134 -9.15 -6.14 -0.82
C THR A 134 -9.15 -6.07 0.70
N LEU A 135 -10.08 -6.77 1.35
CA LEU A 135 -10.18 -6.81 2.81
C LEU A 135 -8.92 -7.44 3.43
N LEU A 136 -8.44 -8.56 2.89
CA LEU A 136 -7.22 -9.22 3.34
C LEU A 136 -6.00 -8.31 3.16
N LEU A 137 -5.85 -7.69 2.00
CA LEU A 137 -4.76 -6.74 1.73
C LEU A 137 -4.83 -5.53 2.68
N SER A 138 -6.01 -4.98 2.91
CA SER A 138 -6.22 -3.78 3.74
C SER A 138 -5.95 -4.02 5.23
N ILE A 139 -6.32 -5.20 5.75
CA ILE A 139 -6.19 -5.49 7.19
C ILE A 139 -4.79 -6.00 7.56
N TYR A 140 -4.19 -6.82 6.70
CA TYR A 140 -2.94 -7.51 7.05
C TYR A 140 -1.72 -6.98 6.29
N VAL A 141 -1.79 -6.94 4.97
CA VAL A 141 -0.60 -6.71 4.15
C VAL A 141 -0.22 -5.23 4.08
N ALA A 142 -1.18 -4.37 3.76
CA ALA A 142 -0.93 -2.94 3.58
C ALA A 142 -0.43 -2.24 4.86
N PRO A 143 -1.02 -2.45 6.07
CA PRO A 143 -0.51 -1.83 7.28
C PRO A 143 0.90 -2.31 7.63
N TYR A 144 1.16 -3.62 7.53
CA TYR A 144 2.47 -4.19 7.81
C TYR A 144 3.57 -3.61 6.89
N THR A 145 3.34 -3.59 5.58
CA THR A 145 4.32 -3.06 4.63
C THR A 145 4.49 -1.55 4.74
N LYS A 146 3.43 -0.84 5.11
CA LYS A 146 3.46 0.61 5.35
C LYS A 146 4.27 0.97 6.59
N GLU A 147 4.10 0.22 7.67
CA GLU A 147 4.88 0.38 8.90
C GLU A 147 6.37 0.15 8.63
N LEU A 148 6.71 -0.97 7.98
CA LEU A 148 8.08 -1.28 7.60
C LEU A 148 8.72 -0.19 6.69
N SER A 149 7.94 0.38 5.76
CA SER A 149 8.43 1.47 4.90
C SER A 149 8.66 2.77 5.69
N LYS A 150 7.84 3.07 6.69
CA LYS A 150 8.03 4.23 7.56
C LYS A 150 9.25 4.08 8.46
N GLU A 151 9.45 2.90 9.00
CA GLU A 151 10.61 2.57 9.83
C GLU A 151 11.91 2.76 9.05
N MET A 152 11.99 2.27 7.80
CA MET A 152 13.13 2.50 6.92
C MET A 152 13.41 3.99 6.69
N ILE A 153 12.37 4.79 6.42
CA ILE A 153 12.52 6.23 6.19
C ILE A 153 12.98 6.95 7.47
N SER A 154 12.42 6.58 8.63
CA SER A 154 12.74 7.24 9.89
C SER A 154 14.17 6.96 10.34
N LEU A 155 14.64 5.74 10.19
CA LEU A 155 16.02 5.35 10.53
C LEU A 155 17.02 6.06 9.65
N ASP A 156 16.79 6.05 8.34
CA ASP A 156 17.65 6.70 7.37
C ASP A 156 17.74 8.22 7.62
N SER A 157 16.59 8.86 7.83
CA SER A 157 16.56 10.30 8.12
C SER A 157 17.25 10.68 9.44
N LEU A 158 17.21 9.83 10.46
CA LEU A 158 17.93 10.05 11.72
C LEU A 158 19.43 9.91 11.51
N GLN A 159 19.86 8.87 10.81
CA GLN A 159 21.29 8.63 10.55
C GLN A 159 21.89 9.77 9.75
N GLU A 160 21.25 10.22 8.65
CA GLU A 160 21.70 11.38 7.89
C GLU A 160 21.70 12.67 8.73
N GLN A 161 20.71 12.89 9.60
CA GLN A 161 20.68 14.04 10.49
C GLN A 161 21.89 14.01 11.44
N PHE A 162 22.18 12.87 12.07
CA PHE A 162 23.35 12.73 12.95
C PHE A 162 24.67 12.87 12.18
N GLU A 163 24.74 12.37 10.95
CA GLU A 163 25.93 12.52 10.09
C GLU A 163 26.14 13.98 9.64
N SER A 164 25.06 14.73 9.42
CA SER A 164 25.11 16.13 8.98
C SER A 164 25.40 17.14 10.09
N ILE A 165 25.33 16.76 11.38
CA ILE A 165 25.60 17.63 12.50
C ILE A 165 27.06 18.09 12.48
N LYS A 166 27.25 19.40 12.40
CA LYS A 166 28.56 20.03 12.50
C LYS A 166 28.90 20.35 13.96
N PRO A 167 30.12 20.07 14.38
CA PRO A 167 30.55 20.43 15.72
C PRO A 167 30.34 21.91 16.01
N ASN A 168 30.08 22.22 17.28
CA ASN A 168 29.92 23.58 17.79
C ASN A 168 28.73 24.38 17.22
N GLN A 169 27.68 23.69 16.76
CA GLN A 169 26.44 24.30 16.29
C GLN A 169 25.23 23.64 16.98
N VAL A 170 24.18 24.44 17.19
CA VAL A 170 22.89 23.93 17.64
C VAL A 170 22.13 23.41 16.41
N PHE A 171 21.77 22.16 16.41
CA PHE A 171 20.97 21.52 15.38
C PHE A 171 19.55 21.32 15.88
N SER A 172 18.56 21.88 15.17
CA SER A 172 17.15 21.70 15.50
C SER A 172 16.66 20.36 14.97
N LEU A 173 16.05 19.55 15.82
CA LEU A 173 15.38 18.33 15.42
C LEU A 173 14.15 18.65 14.57
N LYS A 174 13.84 17.75 13.63
CA LYS A 174 12.70 17.91 12.74
C LYS A 174 11.40 18.06 13.55
N ASN A 175 10.52 18.97 13.14
CA ASN A 175 9.27 19.37 13.79
C ASN A 175 9.36 20.35 14.98
N ASN A 176 10.49 20.99 15.22
CA ASN A 176 10.68 21.85 16.41
C ASN A 176 10.46 21.15 17.76
N GLU A 177 10.52 19.83 17.79
CA GLU A 177 10.35 19.04 19.02
C GLU A 177 11.60 19.01 19.90
N GLY A 178 12.69 19.63 19.46
CA GLY A 178 13.91 19.70 20.25
C GLY A 178 15.12 20.25 19.49
N PHE A 179 16.23 20.26 20.19
CA PHE A 179 17.52 20.61 19.60
C PHE A 179 18.63 19.73 20.19
N VAL A 180 19.68 19.54 19.40
CA VAL A 180 20.91 18.89 19.83
C VAL A 180 22.09 19.85 19.65
N PHE A 181 22.94 19.93 20.65
CA PHE A 181 24.24 20.62 20.61
C PHE A 181 25.34 19.60 20.81
N ILE A 182 26.37 19.65 19.99
CA ILE A 182 27.51 18.75 20.01
C ILE A 182 28.76 19.61 19.92
N LYS A 183 29.70 19.43 20.85
CA LYS A 183 30.95 20.21 20.88
C LYS A 183 31.97 19.69 19.90
N ASP A 184 32.17 18.37 19.85
CA ASP A 184 33.10 17.72 18.92
C ASP A 184 32.53 16.42 18.37
N LYS A 185 32.98 16.01 17.18
CA LYS A 185 32.51 14.83 16.46
C LYS A 185 33.71 14.04 15.94
N GLN A 186 33.83 12.77 16.34
CA GLN A 186 34.80 11.81 15.84
C GLN A 186 34.09 10.57 15.29
N GLU A 187 34.01 10.44 13.97
CA GLU A 187 33.28 9.36 13.27
C GLU A 187 31.86 9.16 13.81
N SER A 188 31.63 8.12 14.63
CA SER A 188 30.33 7.75 15.21
C SER A 188 30.17 8.14 16.68
N VAL A 189 31.14 8.91 17.25
CA VAL A 189 31.12 9.35 18.64
C VAL A 189 31.05 10.85 18.68
N PHE A 190 30.13 11.36 19.47
CA PHE A 190 29.96 12.78 19.73
C PHE A 190 30.34 13.10 21.15
N ASP A 191 31.20 14.12 21.33
CA ASP A 191 31.67 14.55 22.64
C ASP A 191 30.90 15.81 23.10
N GLU A 192 30.63 15.87 24.42
CA GLU A 192 29.87 16.93 25.10
C GLU A 192 28.54 17.24 24.40
N VAL A 193 27.57 16.32 24.56
CA VAL A 193 26.26 16.39 23.91
C VAL A 193 25.22 16.94 24.87
N VAL A 194 24.45 17.92 24.39
CA VAL A 194 23.25 18.40 25.04
C VAL A 194 22.09 18.16 24.12
N LEU A 195 21.14 17.30 24.52
CA LEU A 195 19.95 16.98 23.79
C LEU A 195 18.73 17.51 24.56
N TYR A 196 17.95 18.38 23.93
CA TYR A 196 16.67 18.84 24.43
C TYR A 196 15.55 18.26 23.59
N ILE A 197 14.56 17.65 24.22
CA ILE A 197 13.36 17.13 23.58
C ILE A 197 12.14 17.69 24.33
N SER A 198 11.19 18.25 23.58
CA SER A 198 9.94 18.75 24.13
C SER A 198 8.77 18.07 23.42
N ASN A 199 7.90 17.43 24.20
CA ASN A 199 6.61 16.89 23.75
C ASN A 199 5.50 17.69 24.44
N GLU A 200 4.24 17.49 24.01
CA GLU A 200 3.07 18.18 24.58
C GLU A 200 2.94 18.01 26.11
N ASP A 201 3.42 16.89 26.67
CA ASP A 201 3.24 16.54 28.09
C ASP A 201 4.50 16.77 28.95
N TYR A 202 5.70 16.80 28.36
CA TYR A 202 6.95 16.93 29.13
C TYR A 202 8.12 17.43 28.29
N SER A 203 9.07 18.07 28.94
CA SER A 203 10.36 18.45 28.35
C SER A 203 11.49 17.70 29.04
N SER A 204 12.45 17.23 28.28
CA SER A 204 13.60 16.48 28.78
C SER A 204 14.90 17.08 28.25
N ILE A 205 15.87 17.26 29.14
CA ILE A 205 17.23 17.66 28.78
C ILE A 205 18.15 16.50 29.15
N VAL A 206 18.91 16.02 28.20
CA VAL A 206 19.98 15.03 28.40
C VAL A 206 21.32 15.72 28.17
N VAL A 207 22.19 15.68 29.17
CA VAL A 207 23.58 16.16 29.06
C VAL A 207 24.49 14.97 29.26
N ALA A 208 25.37 14.70 28.31
CA ALA A 208 26.29 13.57 28.37
C ALA A 208 27.69 13.93 27.86
N ASP A 209 28.72 13.31 28.46
CA ASP A 209 30.10 13.48 28.02
C ASP A 209 30.31 12.89 26.61
N GLN A 210 29.66 11.74 26.34
CA GLN A 210 29.72 11.08 25.03
C GLN A 210 28.38 10.51 24.62
N LEU A 211 28.09 10.62 23.33
CA LEU A 211 27.01 9.94 22.65
C LEU A 211 27.60 9.11 21.52
N SER A 212 27.29 7.82 21.50
CA SER A 212 27.55 6.95 20.34
C SER A 212 26.25 6.36 19.83
N TYR A 213 26.15 6.15 18.54
CA TYR A 213 25.02 5.46 17.94
C TYR A 213 25.48 4.16 17.27
N ASP A 214 24.71 3.10 17.49
CA ASP A 214 24.89 1.81 16.85
C ASP A 214 23.62 1.43 16.10
N ASP A 215 23.77 0.99 14.85
CA ASP A 215 22.69 0.43 14.04
C ASP A 215 22.67 -1.10 14.24
N LEU A 216 21.91 -1.57 15.22
CA LEU A 216 21.68 -2.98 15.48
C LEU A 216 20.22 -3.35 15.18
N ASN A 217 20.01 -4.16 14.14
CA ASN A 217 18.70 -4.71 13.78
C ASN A 217 17.60 -3.69 13.45
N SER A 218 17.91 -2.68 12.66
CA SER A 218 16.95 -1.64 12.25
C SER A 218 16.42 -0.77 13.40
N ILE A 219 17.15 -0.72 14.52
CA ILE A 219 16.89 0.18 15.64
C ILE A 219 18.17 0.98 15.89
N MET A 220 18.04 2.31 15.81
CA MET A 220 19.16 3.19 16.18
C MET A 220 19.22 3.28 17.71
N ASN A 221 20.26 2.67 18.28
CA ASN A 221 20.50 2.74 19.72
C ASN A 221 21.43 3.93 20.00
N LEU A 222 20.94 4.87 20.80
CA LEU A 222 21.71 5.99 21.29
C LEU A 222 22.31 5.63 22.66
N ASN A 223 23.60 5.46 22.71
CA ASN A 223 24.33 5.13 23.93
C ASN A 223 24.95 6.38 24.52
N PHE A 224 24.42 6.84 25.64
CA PHE A 224 24.98 7.96 26.40
C PHE A 224 25.95 7.46 27.47
N LYS A 225 27.17 8.03 27.52
CA LYS A 225 28.11 7.75 28.56
C LYS A 225 28.27 8.97 29.48
N ASN A 226 28.28 8.73 30.80
CA ASN A 226 28.41 9.76 31.82
C ASN A 226 27.39 10.89 31.64
N GLY A 227 26.12 10.54 31.49
CA GLY A 227 25.06 11.50 31.25
C GLY A 227 24.11 11.67 32.41
N SER A 228 23.49 12.85 32.48
CA SER A 228 22.38 13.16 33.38
C SER A 228 21.16 13.57 32.58
N MET A 229 20.01 13.01 32.95
CA MET A 229 18.72 13.35 32.33
C MET A 229 17.89 14.16 33.33
N TYR A 230 17.42 15.31 32.89
CA TYR A 230 16.52 16.17 33.63
C TYR A 230 15.19 16.20 32.93
N GLN A 231 14.12 15.81 33.62
CA GLN A 231 12.76 15.82 33.09
C GLN A 231 11.89 16.76 33.91
N GLY A 232 11.14 17.62 33.24
CA GLY A 232 10.25 18.59 33.86
C GLY A 232 8.97 18.77 33.07
N LEU A 233 7.90 19.16 33.76
CA LEU A 233 6.67 19.70 33.19
C LEU A 233 6.88 21.23 33.13
N PHE A 234 6.93 21.80 31.91
CA PHE A 234 7.01 23.24 31.69
C PHE A 234 5.82 23.69 30.86
#